data_5b98b4e69ae76f3f69627471adff1c11
#
_entry.id   5b98b4e69ae76f3f69627471adff1c11
#
_cell.length_a   1.000
_cell.length_b   1.000
_cell.length_c   1.000
_cell.angle_alpha   90.00
_cell.angle_beta   90.00
_cell.angle_gamma   90.00
#
_symmetry.space_group_name_H-M   'P 1'
#
loop_
_entity.id
_entity.type
_entity.pdbx_description
1 polymer ?
#
loop_
_entity_poly.entity_id
_entity_poly.type
_entity_poly.pdbx_seq_one_letter_code
_entity_poly.pdbx_strand_id
1 'polypeptide(L)'
;SRSQWVEQTLPVWQDVCAPVAEAATAALASALESQTKDLAANNPEMGDAARQVGALTQIMRSMAGTAFGLQVGHAIGELAGQALAATDVGLPLRREPGTALVPANVTAFAEGLEAEAEQVRMFLAVREAAAARLYAHVPWLRGQLLGAVETYAREIRVDTGAIEEAVAEVDPSDPEAIRAALESGMFAPQET
;
A
#
# COMPACT_ATOMS: atom_id res chain seq x y z
N SER A 1 -10.67 -2.97 18.99
CA SER A 1 -10.04 -1.64 18.85
C SER A 1 -9.56 -1.42 17.42
N ARG A 2 -9.23 -0.18 17.05
CA ARG A 2 -8.62 0.17 15.77
C ARG A 2 -7.32 -0.59 15.54
N SER A 3 -6.45 -0.68 16.54
CA SER A 3 -5.19 -1.44 16.48
C SER A 3 -5.44 -2.92 16.17
N GLN A 4 -6.41 -3.55 16.82
CA GLN A 4 -6.76 -4.95 16.53
C GLN A 4 -7.32 -5.12 15.10
N TRP A 5 -8.06 -4.13 14.59
CA TRP A 5 -8.51 -4.15 13.20
C TRP A 5 -7.32 -4.15 12.26
N VAL A 6 -6.35 -3.26 12.47
CA VAL A 6 -5.10 -3.22 11.67
C VAL A 6 -4.35 -4.56 11.77
N GLU A 7 -4.10 -5.06 12.97
CA GLU A 7 -3.38 -6.34 13.18
C GLU A 7 -4.03 -7.51 12.44
N GLN A 8 -5.37 -7.59 12.47
CA GLN A 8 -6.11 -8.68 11.84
C GLN A 8 -6.22 -8.57 10.32
N THR A 9 -6.17 -7.35 9.78
CA THR A 9 -6.29 -7.10 8.34
C THR A 9 -4.94 -6.96 7.64
N LEU A 10 -3.89 -6.60 8.37
CA LEU A 10 -2.55 -6.37 7.82
C LEU A 10 -2.01 -7.48 6.91
N PRO A 11 -2.16 -8.78 7.25
CA PRO A 11 -1.66 -9.85 6.38
C PRO A 11 -2.32 -9.88 4.99
N VAL A 12 -3.60 -9.49 4.90
CA VAL A 12 -4.30 -9.41 3.60
C VAL A 12 -3.89 -8.16 2.84
N TRP A 13 -3.72 -7.04 3.53
CA TRP A 13 -3.19 -5.82 2.91
C TRP A 13 -1.78 -6.03 2.34
N GLN A 14 -0.92 -6.77 3.06
CA GLN A 14 0.41 -7.11 2.56
C GLN A 14 0.32 -7.92 1.26
N ASP A 15 -0.52 -8.96 1.21
CA ASP A 15 -0.71 -9.79 0.03
C ASP A 15 -1.24 -8.95 -1.17
N VAL A 16 -2.18 -8.04 -0.93
CA VAL A 16 -2.79 -7.19 -1.96
C VAL A 16 -1.84 -6.09 -2.46
N CYS A 17 -1.05 -5.49 -1.58
CA CYS A 17 -0.14 -4.40 -1.94
C CYS A 17 1.22 -4.89 -2.50
N ALA A 18 1.58 -6.17 -2.31
CA ALA A 18 2.85 -6.72 -2.77
C ALA A 18 3.10 -6.51 -4.28
N PRO A 19 2.14 -6.75 -5.20
CA PRO A 19 2.36 -6.52 -6.64
C PRO A 19 2.69 -5.07 -6.99
N VAL A 20 2.08 -4.11 -6.30
CA VAL A 20 2.35 -2.67 -6.50
C VAL A 20 3.75 -2.33 -6.00
N ALA A 21 4.11 -2.81 -4.81
CA ALA A 21 5.44 -2.62 -4.23
C ALA A 21 6.55 -3.20 -5.13
N GLU A 22 6.32 -4.39 -5.68
CA GLU A 22 7.23 -5.04 -6.62
C GLU A 22 7.38 -4.24 -7.90
N ALA A 23 6.27 -3.77 -8.49
CA ALA A 23 6.29 -2.96 -9.70
C ALA A 23 7.03 -1.62 -9.48
N ALA A 24 6.75 -0.93 -8.37
CA ALA A 24 7.39 0.34 -8.04
C ALA A 24 8.91 0.18 -7.82
N THR A 25 9.32 -0.87 -7.08
CA THR A 25 10.74 -1.14 -6.85
C THR A 25 11.48 -1.58 -8.11
N ALA A 26 10.83 -2.32 -9.00
CA ALA A 26 11.40 -2.72 -10.30
C ALA A 26 11.57 -1.51 -11.22
N ALA A 27 10.58 -0.59 -11.27
CA ALA A 27 10.66 0.64 -12.05
C ALA A 27 11.82 1.53 -11.59
N LEU A 28 11.98 1.72 -10.29
CA LEU A 28 13.09 2.48 -9.72
C LEU A 28 14.45 1.84 -10.06
N ALA A 29 14.56 0.52 -9.94
CA ALA A 29 15.78 -0.20 -10.29
C ALA A 29 16.13 -0.02 -11.77
N SER A 30 15.14 -0.10 -12.67
CA SER A 30 15.34 0.09 -14.11
C SER A 30 15.81 1.51 -14.45
N ALA A 31 15.21 2.53 -13.82
CA ALA A 31 15.60 3.93 -14.00
C ALA A 31 17.07 4.16 -13.58
N LEU A 32 17.46 3.63 -12.42
CA LEU A 32 18.84 3.73 -11.91
C LEU A 32 19.84 2.97 -12.80
N GLU A 33 19.47 1.79 -13.32
CA GLU A 33 20.33 1.04 -14.25
C GLU A 33 20.52 1.78 -15.58
N SER A 34 19.47 2.43 -16.10
CA SER A 34 19.58 3.24 -17.33
C SER A 34 20.53 4.41 -17.12
N GLN A 35 20.37 5.16 -16.03
CA GLN A 35 21.24 6.28 -15.71
C GLN A 35 22.71 5.86 -15.54
N THR A 36 22.95 4.71 -14.92
CA THR A 36 24.32 4.20 -14.73
C THR A 36 24.96 3.69 -16.02
N LYS A 37 24.18 3.12 -16.93
CA LYS A 37 24.66 2.72 -18.25
C LYS A 37 25.10 3.93 -19.07
N ASP A 38 24.32 5.01 -19.03
CA ASP A 38 24.64 6.26 -19.73
C ASP A 38 25.91 6.92 -19.17
N LEU A 39 26.10 6.90 -17.85
CA LEU A 39 27.31 7.38 -17.20
C LEU A 39 28.55 6.52 -17.54
N ALA A 40 28.41 5.20 -17.55
CA ALA A 40 29.48 4.27 -17.88
C ALA A 40 29.88 4.34 -19.38
N ALA A 41 28.92 4.57 -20.28
CA ALA A 41 29.18 4.74 -21.70
C ALA A 41 30.02 6.00 -22.00
N ASN A 42 29.83 7.04 -21.16
CA ASN A 42 30.55 8.31 -21.28
C ASN A 42 31.91 8.34 -20.57
N ASN A 43 32.23 7.32 -19.73
CA ASN A 43 33.47 7.25 -18.93
C ASN A 43 34.00 5.80 -18.83
N PRO A 44 34.82 5.32 -19.76
CA PRO A 44 35.31 3.93 -19.82
C PRO A 44 36.19 3.49 -18.64
N GLU A 45 36.75 4.42 -17.86
CA GLU A 45 37.67 4.12 -16.74
C GLU A 45 36.95 3.78 -15.42
N MET A 46 35.60 3.75 -15.40
CA MET A 46 34.81 3.60 -14.17
C MET A 46 34.44 2.15 -13.80
N GLY A 47 35.28 1.16 -14.09
CA GLY A 47 35.00 -0.25 -13.73
C GLY A 47 34.74 -0.52 -12.23
N ASP A 48 35.38 0.24 -11.34
CA ASP A 48 35.14 0.14 -9.89
C ASP A 48 33.93 0.95 -9.42
N ALA A 49 33.60 2.03 -10.12
CA ALA A 49 32.39 2.80 -9.86
C ALA A 49 31.11 2.00 -10.17
N ALA A 50 31.12 1.11 -11.17
CA ALA A 50 29.99 0.23 -11.48
C ALA A 50 29.63 -0.71 -10.34
N ARG A 51 30.60 -1.18 -9.54
CA ARG A 51 30.35 -1.99 -8.34
C ARG A 51 29.76 -1.16 -7.20
N GLN A 52 30.22 0.06 -7.06
CA GLN A 52 29.74 1.00 -6.05
C GLN A 52 28.28 1.42 -6.34
N VAL A 53 27.91 1.57 -7.61
CA VAL A 53 26.56 1.84 -8.06
C VAL A 53 25.62 0.67 -7.78
N GLY A 54 26.08 -0.58 -7.93
CA GLY A 54 25.27 -1.76 -7.56
C GLY A 54 24.89 -1.76 -6.08
N ALA A 55 25.83 -1.41 -5.19
CA ALA A 55 25.57 -1.28 -3.75
C ALA A 55 24.60 -0.13 -3.45
N LEU A 56 24.74 1.02 -4.12
CA LEU A 56 23.86 2.16 -3.97
C LEU A 56 22.43 1.83 -4.44
N THR A 57 22.29 1.15 -5.58
CA THR A 57 20.99 0.69 -6.09
C THR A 57 20.28 -0.23 -5.09
N GLN A 58 21.02 -1.12 -4.42
CA GLN A 58 20.46 -1.99 -3.38
C GLN A 58 19.96 -1.19 -2.17
N ILE A 59 20.71 -0.19 -1.74
CA ILE A 59 20.32 0.71 -0.63
C ILE A 59 19.06 1.50 -1.03
N MET A 60 19.04 2.10 -2.21
CA MET A 60 17.91 2.87 -2.70
C MET A 60 16.64 2.01 -2.85
N ARG A 61 16.77 0.77 -3.33
CA ARG A 61 15.66 -0.19 -3.39
C ARG A 61 15.10 -0.49 -1.99
N SER A 62 15.97 -0.69 -1.01
CA SER A 62 15.55 -0.92 0.38
C SER A 62 14.84 0.29 0.97
N MET A 63 15.34 1.50 0.72
CA MET A 63 14.73 2.74 1.17
C MET A 63 13.36 2.97 0.51
N ALA A 64 13.24 2.76 -0.80
CA ALA A 64 11.98 2.87 -1.52
C ALA A 64 10.93 1.88 -1.01
N GLY A 65 11.31 0.64 -0.74
CA GLY A 65 10.43 -0.35 -0.12
C GLY A 65 9.96 0.06 1.27
N THR A 66 10.85 0.66 2.06
CA THR A 66 10.50 1.17 3.40
C THR A 66 9.54 2.36 3.31
N ALA A 67 9.80 3.32 2.41
CA ALA A 67 8.94 4.48 2.20
C ALA A 67 7.53 4.06 1.73
N PHE A 68 7.45 3.14 0.77
CA PHE A 68 6.18 2.56 0.32
C PHE A 68 5.44 1.86 1.47
N GLY A 69 6.14 1.06 2.28
CA GLY A 69 5.57 0.39 3.44
C GLY A 69 5.01 1.36 4.48
N LEU A 70 5.70 2.48 4.72
CA LEU A 70 5.22 3.54 5.62
C LEU A 70 3.96 4.22 5.06
N GLN A 71 3.93 4.53 3.76
CA GLN A 71 2.79 5.16 3.11
C GLN A 71 1.55 4.25 3.15
N VAL A 72 1.70 2.97 2.82
CA VAL A 72 0.63 1.97 2.93
C VAL A 72 0.18 1.80 4.38
N GLY A 73 1.12 1.76 5.32
CA GLY A 73 0.84 1.68 6.74
C GLY A 73 0.03 2.87 7.25
N HIS A 74 0.35 4.08 6.78
CA HIS A 74 -0.40 5.30 7.09
C HIS A 74 -1.83 5.24 6.55
N ALA A 75 -1.99 4.88 5.27
CA ALA A 75 -3.31 4.73 4.64
C ALA A 75 -4.19 3.67 5.34
N ILE A 76 -3.62 2.53 5.75
CA ILE A 76 -4.32 1.51 6.54
C ILE A 76 -4.71 2.08 7.92
N GLY A 77 -3.85 2.88 8.54
CA GLY A 77 -4.12 3.56 9.80
C GLY A 77 -5.28 4.54 9.71
N GLU A 78 -5.35 5.34 8.66
CA GLU A 78 -6.46 6.25 8.37
C GLU A 78 -7.77 5.47 8.13
N LEU A 79 -7.70 4.42 7.31
CA LEU A 79 -8.84 3.54 7.06
C LEU A 79 -9.35 2.89 8.35
N ALA A 80 -8.47 2.47 9.25
CA ALA A 80 -8.83 1.94 10.56
C ALA A 80 -9.53 2.97 11.44
N GLY A 81 -9.29 4.26 11.19
CA GLY A 81 -9.99 5.38 11.83
C GLY A 81 -11.46 5.48 11.41
N GLN A 82 -11.81 4.97 10.25
CA GLN A 82 -13.14 5.10 9.63
C GLN A 82 -13.91 3.77 9.58
N ALA A 83 -13.23 2.63 9.45
CA ALA A 83 -13.86 1.32 9.32
C ALA A 83 -14.74 0.99 10.54
N LEU A 84 -16.00 0.65 10.31
CA LEU A 84 -16.98 0.30 11.34
C LEU A 84 -16.93 -1.17 11.71
N ALA A 85 -16.53 -2.04 10.77
CA ALA A 85 -16.57 -3.49 10.91
C ALA A 85 -15.41 -4.15 10.16
N ALA A 86 -15.26 -5.46 10.30
CA ALA A 86 -14.20 -6.23 9.66
C ALA A 86 -14.37 -6.34 8.14
N THR A 87 -15.63 -6.25 7.65
CA THR A 87 -15.95 -6.33 6.20
C THR A 87 -16.42 -5.01 5.61
N ASP A 88 -16.27 -3.91 6.34
CA ASP A 88 -16.85 -2.61 6.00
C ASP A 88 -16.36 -2.05 4.66
N VAL A 89 -15.12 -2.33 4.30
CA VAL A 89 -14.53 -1.94 3.00
C VAL A 89 -14.99 -2.81 1.83
N GLY A 90 -15.95 -3.71 2.03
CA GLY A 90 -16.45 -4.61 1.00
C GLY A 90 -15.54 -5.80 0.66
N LEU A 91 -14.43 -5.94 1.37
CA LEU A 91 -13.46 -7.02 1.19
C LEU A 91 -13.34 -7.90 2.43
N PRO A 92 -13.11 -9.20 2.27
CA PRO A 92 -12.87 -10.13 3.38
C PRO A 92 -11.41 -10.03 3.87
N LEU A 93 -11.09 -8.93 4.56
CA LEU A 93 -9.73 -8.60 4.99
C LEU A 93 -9.17 -9.47 6.12
N ARG A 94 -9.98 -10.35 6.72
CA ARG A 94 -9.50 -11.30 7.73
C ARG A 94 -9.23 -12.65 7.08
N ARG A 95 -8.12 -13.30 7.47
CA ARG A 95 -7.82 -14.67 7.03
C ARG A 95 -8.79 -15.67 7.64
N GLU A 96 -9.19 -15.46 8.88
CA GLU A 96 -10.15 -16.31 9.58
C GLU A 96 -11.57 -15.75 9.46
N PRO A 97 -12.57 -16.59 9.21
CA PRO A 97 -13.97 -16.18 9.22
C PRO A 97 -14.35 -15.63 10.59
N GLY A 98 -15.17 -14.59 10.59
CA GLY A 98 -15.68 -14.02 11.84
C GLY A 98 -16.19 -12.61 11.66
N THR A 99 -16.97 -12.17 12.64
CA THR A 99 -17.53 -10.82 12.69
C THR A 99 -16.79 -9.98 13.71
N ALA A 100 -16.59 -8.71 13.43
CA ALA A 100 -16.05 -7.76 14.39
C ALA A 100 -16.54 -6.35 14.06
N LEU A 101 -16.89 -5.60 15.09
CA LEU A 101 -17.13 -4.16 15.00
C LEU A 101 -15.95 -3.40 15.62
N VAL A 102 -15.74 -2.15 15.19
CA VAL A 102 -14.79 -1.21 15.78
C VAL A 102 -15.56 -0.24 16.68
N PRO A 103 -15.65 -0.48 18.00
CA PRO A 103 -16.60 0.23 18.86
C PRO A 103 -16.43 1.75 18.85
N ALA A 104 -15.19 2.24 18.83
CA ALA A 104 -14.93 3.68 18.82
C ALA A 104 -15.46 4.36 17.55
N ASN A 105 -15.33 3.69 16.39
CA ASN A 105 -15.83 4.23 15.13
C ASN A 105 -17.35 4.12 15.04
N VAL A 106 -17.92 3.03 15.56
CA VAL A 106 -19.39 2.85 15.64
C VAL A 106 -20.02 3.93 16.51
N THR A 107 -19.36 4.30 17.63
CA THR A 107 -19.83 5.39 18.49
C THR A 107 -19.77 6.73 17.75
N ALA A 108 -18.65 7.05 17.13
CA ALA A 108 -18.50 8.28 16.35
C ALA A 108 -19.48 8.35 15.16
N PHE A 109 -19.70 7.22 14.48
CA PHE A 109 -20.68 7.13 13.39
C PHE A 109 -22.13 7.38 13.85
N ALA A 110 -22.46 6.99 15.07
CA ALA A 110 -23.79 7.22 15.64
C ALA A 110 -24.04 8.68 16.04
N GLU A 111 -22.96 9.47 16.21
CA GLU A 111 -23.08 10.90 16.55
C GLU A 111 -23.69 11.65 15.34
N GLY A 112 -24.75 12.40 15.61
CA GLY A 112 -25.46 13.19 14.59
C GLY A 112 -26.50 12.42 13.75
N LEU A 113 -26.69 11.13 14.01
CA LEU A 113 -27.80 10.37 13.43
C LEU A 113 -29.08 10.55 14.28
N GLU A 114 -30.23 10.69 13.62
CA GLU A 114 -31.55 10.70 14.25
C GLU A 114 -32.00 9.28 14.66
N ALA A 115 -31.09 8.49 15.24
CA ALA A 115 -31.35 7.11 15.64
C ALA A 115 -30.66 6.81 16.99
N GLU A 116 -31.31 5.97 17.79
CA GLU A 116 -30.71 5.51 19.04
C GLU A 116 -29.41 4.73 18.81
N ALA A 117 -28.38 4.98 19.60
CA ALA A 117 -27.06 4.34 19.46
C ALA A 117 -27.13 2.81 19.50
N GLU A 118 -28.11 2.23 20.17
CA GLU A 118 -28.34 0.79 20.19
C GLU A 118 -28.88 0.27 18.86
N GLN A 119 -29.75 1.01 18.20
CA GLN A 119 -30.29 0.67 16.89
C GLN A 119 -29.18 0.70 15.85
N VAL A 120 -28.31 1.71 15.90
CA VAL A 120 -27.13 1.81 15.02
C VAL A 120 -26.21 0.61 15.21
N ARG A 121 -25.89 0.25 16.46
CA ARG A 121 -25.06 -0.93 16.75
C ARG A 121 -25.70 -2.22 16.27
N MET A 122 -27.00 -2.39 16.48
CA MET A 122 -27.74 -3.57 16.03
C MET A 122 -27.72 -3.69 14.50
N PHE A 123 -27.97 -2.60 13.79
CA PHE A 123 -27.92 -2.57 12.33
C PHE A 123 -26.55 -2.97 11.81
N LEU A 124 -25.49 -2.38 12.36
CA LEU A 124 -24.11 -2.68 11.94
C LEU A 124 -23.72 -4.11 12.28
N ALA A 125 -24.16 -4.65 13.42
CA ALA A 125 -23.90 -6.04 13.80
C ALA A 125 -24.60 -7.03 12.85
N VAL A 126 -25.86 -6.75 12.47
CA VAL A 126 -26.59 -7.59 11.51
C VAL A 126 -25.96 -7.50 10.12
N ARG A 127 -25.61 -6.31 9.66
CA ARG A 127 -24.91 -6.09 8.38
C ARG A 127 -23.60 -6.88 8.33
N GLU A 128 -22.77 -6.78 9.37
CA GLU A 128 -21.51 -7.49 9.47
C GLU A 128 -21.71 -9.01 9.54
N ALA A 129 -22.68 -9.50 10.29
CA ALA A 129 -23.02 -10.91 10.35
C ALA A 129 -23.49 -11.45 9.00
N ALA A 130 -24.26 -10.67 8.25
CA ALA A 130 -24.69 -11.04 6.88
C ALA A 130 -23.50 -11.13 5.93
N ALA A 131 -22.59 -10.15 5.93
CA ALA A 131 -21.38 -10.16 5.12
C ALA A 131 -20.45 -11.34 5.48
N ALA A 132 -20.22 -11.60 6.76
CA ALA A 132 -19.42 -12.73 7.22
C ALA A 132 -20.03 -14.08 6.79
N ARG A 133 -21.37 -14.20 6.86
CA ARG A 133 -22.08 -15.40 6.35
C ARG A 133 -21.94 -15.55 4.84
N LEU A 134 -22.03 -14.47 4.08
CA LEU A 134 -21.81 -14.48 2.63
C LEU A 134 -20.44 -15.06 2.30
N TYR A 135 -19.39 -14.54 2.89
CA TYR A 135 -18.02 -15.03 2.67
C TYR A 135 -17.79 -16.47 3.15
N ALA A 136 -18.46 -16.89 4.22
CA ALA A 136 -18.36 -18.25 4.73
C ALA A 136 -19.08 -19.28 3.84
N HIS A 137 -20.22 -18.91 3.20
CA HIS A 137 -21.05 -19.82 2.42
C HIS A 137 -20.79 -19.73 0.91
N VAL A 138 -20.01 -18.76 0.45
CA VAL A 138 -19.64 -18.58 -0.96
C VAL A 138 -18.10 -18.63 -1.07
N PRO A 139 -17.49 -19.83 -1.03
CA PRO A 139 -16.03 -19.97 -0.88
C PRO A 139 -15.21 -19.33 -2.00
N TRP A 140 -15.77 -19.28 -3.22
CA TRP A 140 -15.08 -18.68 -4.36
C TRP A 140 -15.06 -17.14 -4.32
N LEU A 141 -16.00 -16.50 -3.60
CA LEU A 141 -16.17 -15.04 -3.61
C LEU A 141 -14.95 -14.31 -3.05
N ARG A 142 -14.38 -14.82 -1.96
CA ARG A 142 -13.16 -14.25 -1.39
C ARG A 142 -12.02 -14.23 -2.41
N GLY A 143 -11.76 -15.38 -3.03
CA GLY A 143 -10.70 -15.51 -4.03
C GLY A 143 -10.94 -14.61 -5.25
N GLN A 144 -12.18 -14.50 -5.71
CA GLN A 144 -12.56 -13.65 -6.82
C GLN A 144 -12.31 -12.15 -6.51
N LEU A 145 -12.75 -11.69 -5.34
CA LEU A 145 -12.59 -10.28 -4.96
C LEU A 145 -11.12 -9.90 -4.76
N LEU A 146 -10.38 -10.69 -4.00
CA LEU A 146 -8.96 -10.43 -3.76
C LEU A 146 -8.14 -10.56 -5.04
N GLY A 147 -8.46 -11.53 -5.90
CA GLY A 147 -7.82 -11.69 -7.20
C GLY A 147 -8.12 -10.52 -8.17
N ALA A 148 -9.32 -9.94 -8.11
CA ALA A 148 -9.65 -8.75 -8.87
C ALA A 148 -8.83 -7.53 -8.41
N VAL A 149 -8.70 -7.35 -7.08
CA VAL A 149 -7.87 -6.27 -6.52
C VAL A 149 -6.39 -6.48 -6.88
N GLU A 150 -5.89 -7.71 -6.80
CA GLU A 150 -4.51 -8.06 -7.18
C GLU A 150 -4.26 -7.82 -8.68
N THR A 151 -5.22 -8.15 -9.54
CA THR A 151 -5.13 -7.89 -10.98
C THR A 151 -5.07 -6.39 -11.24
N TYR A 152 -5.96 -5.62 -10.61
CA TYR A 152 -5.94 -4.16 -10.70
C TYR A 152 -4.61 -3.57 -10.19
N ALA A 153 -4.10 -4.07 -9.07
CA ALA A 153 -2.82 -3.63 -8.51
C ALA A 153 -1.64 -3.86 -9.47
N ARG A 154 -1.65 -4.96 -10.23
CA ARG A 154 -0.63 -5.25 -11.25
C ARG A 154 -0.77 -4.37 -12.50
N GLU A 155 -1.96 -3.86 -12.78
CA GLU A 155 -2.21 -2.96 -13.91
C GLU A 155 -1.86 -1.51 -13.59
N ILE A 156 -1.66 -1.16 -12.31
CA ILE A 156 -1.18 0.16 -11.91
C ILE A 156 0.20 0.36 -12.56
N ARG A 157 0.25 1.28 -13.50
CA ARG A 157 1.50 1.69 -14.14
C ARG A 157 2.18 2.70 -13.24
N VAL A 158 3.39 2.36 -12.83
CA VAL A 158 4.27 3.34 -12.19
C VAL A 158 4.83 4.22 -13.31
N ASP A 159 4.65 5.52 -13.22
CA ASP A 159 5.21 6.46 -14.19
C ASP A 159 6.73 6.49 -14.03
N THR A 160 7.39 5.68 -14.87
CA THR A 160 8.85 5.60 -14.87
C THR A 160 9.49 6.91 -15.32
N GLY A 161 8.82 7.70 -16.16
CA GLY A 161 9.31 9.00 -16.61
C GLY A 161 9.37 10.01 -15.46
N ALA A 162 8.32 10.06 -14.63
CA ALA A 162 8.31 10.90 -13.44
C ALA A 162 9.39 10.47 -12.42
N ILE A 163 9.63 9.17 -12.29
CA ILE A 163 10.72 8.65 -11.43
C ILE A 163 12.08 9.02 -12.00
N GLU A 164 12.29 8.87 -13.32
CA GLU A 164 13.55 9.24 -13.99
C GLU A 164 13.84 10.73 -13.85
N GLU A 165 12.83 11.60 -14.02
CA GLU A 165 12.96 13.04 -13.85
C GLU A 165 13.28 13.41 -12.40
N ALA A 166 12.57 12.83 -11.44
CA ALA A 166 12.82 13.06 -10.02
C ALA A 166 14.20 12.55 -9.55
N VAL A 167 14.65 11.40 -10.08
CA VAL A 167 15.99 10.87 -9.80
C VAL A 167 17.08 11.74 -10.44
N ALA A 168 16.82 12.33 -11.63
CA ALA A 168 17.77 13.23 -12.29
C ALA A 168 17.95 14.58 -11.57
N GLU A 169 16.92 15.04 -10.85
CA GLU A 169 16.96 16.28 -10.06
C GLU A 169 17.63 16.10 -8.67
N VAL A 170 17.75 14.86 -8.18
CA VAL A 170 18.32 14.55 -6.87
C VAL A 170 19.82 14.32 -7.00
N ASP A 171 20.63 15.05 -6.22
CA ASP A 171 22.06 14.77 -6.08
C ASP A 171 22.24 13.40 -5.37
N PRO A 172 22.77 12.37 -6.06
CA PRO A 172 22.94 11.05 -5.49
C PRO A 172 23.95 10.99 -4.33
N SER A 173 24.69 12.07 -4.08
CA SER A 173 25.60 12.20 -2.95
C SER A 173 24.96 12.83 -1.70
N ASP A 174 23.72 13.33 -1.80
CA ASP A 174 22.97 13.92 -0.67
C ASP A 174 21.85 12.98 -0.17
N PRO A 175 22.04 12.28 0.97
CA PRO A 175 21.05 11.38 1.53
C PRO A 175 19.73 12.07 1.95
N GLU A 176 19.78 13.36 2.32
CA GLU A 176 18.58 14.10 2.72
C GLU A 176 17.74 14.50 1.51
N ALA A 177 18.38 14.88 0.40
CA ALA A 177 17.67 15.14 -0.87
C ALA A 177 16.97 13.89 -1.40
N ILE A 178 17.64 12.73 -1.32
CA ILE A 178 17.05 11.43 -1.68
C ILE A 178 15.82 11.13 -0.81
N ARG A 179 15.94 11.34 0.50
CA ARG A 179 14.84 11.08 1.43
C ARG A 179 13.65 12.02 1.17
N ALA A 180 13.88 13.29 0.97
CA ALA A 180 12.84 14.28 0.65
C ALA A 180 12.11 13.95 -0.65
N ALA A 181 12.82 13.50 -1.68
CA ALA A 181 12.24 13.06 -2.94
C ALA A 181 11.35 11.81 -2.76
N LEU A 182 11.76 10.85 -1.93
CA LEU A 182 10.97 9.67 -1.60
C LEU A 182 9.71 9.99 -0.77
N GLU A 183 9.80 10.99 0.12
CA GLU A 183 8.68 11.45 0.96
C GLU A 183 7.69 12.34 0.19
N SER A 184 8.10 12.99 -0.90
CA SER A 184 7.26 13.90 -1.70
C SER A 184 6.15 13.24 -2.52
N GLY A 185 5.95 11.93 -2.38
CA GLY A 185 4.84 11.21 -3.03
C GLY A 185 5.13 10.75 -4.47
N MET A 186 6.39 10.56 -4.83
CA MET A 186 6.85 10.01 -6.11
C MET A 186 6.18 8.68 -6.51
N PHE A 187 5.58 8.00 -5.54
CA PHE A 187 4.86 6.74 -5.73
C PHE A 187 3.34 6.88 -5.66
N ALA A 188 2.80 8.10 -5.65
CA ALA A 188 1.36 8.29 -5.69
C ALA A 188 0.82 7.84 -7.07
N PRO A 189 -0.15 6.91 -7.13
CA PRO A 189 -0.76 6.53 -8.39
C PRO A 189 -1.44 7.75 -8.99
N GLN A 190 -1.13 8.07 -10.24
CA GLN A 190 -1.86 9.11 -10.96
C GLN A 190 -3.25 8.57 -11.28
N GLU A 191 -4.28 9.26 -10.81
CA GLU A 191 -5.65 9.01 -11.22
C GLU A 191 -5.78 9.36 -12.73
N THR A 192 -6.13 8.36 -13.53
CA THR A 192 -6.50 8.52 -14.94
C THR A 192 -7.99 8.77 -15.06
#